data_9424fdef7d107af39be2e75453176907
#
_entry.id   9424fdef7d107af39be2e75453176907
#
_cell.length_a   1.000
_cell.length_b   1.000
_cell.length_c   1.000
_cell.angle_alpha   90.00
_cell.angle_beta   90.00
_cell.angle_gamma   90.00
#
_symmetry.space_group_name_H-M   'P 1'
#
loop_
_entity.id
_entity.type
_entity.pdbx_description
1 polymer ?
#
loop_
_entity_poly.entity_id
_entity_poly.type
_entity_poly.pdbx_seq_one_letter_code
_entity_poly.pdbx_strand_id
1 'polypeptide(L)' 'MLDSRTQRPGTYRHYKGQNYQVLGTAYHSESEELLVLYKPLYGEGQLWVRPFDMFNESVEYQGQRVPRFAIVEE' A
#
# COMPACT_ATOMS: atom_id res chain seq x y z
N MET A 1 -15.36 9.98 13.82
CA MET A 1 -15.62 8.59 13.39
C MET A 1 -14.42 8.07 12.64
N LEU A 2 -13.99 6.87 12.95
CA LEU A 2 -12.84 6.27 12.26
C LEU A 2 -13.19 5.90 10.82
N ASP A 3 -12.19 5.99 9.96
CA ASP A 3 -12.31 5.58 8.56
C ASP A 3 -12.42 4.06 8.53
N SER A 4 -13.50 3.53 7.96
CA SER A 4 -13.76 2.10 7.94
C SER A 4 -13.29 1.40 6.66
N ARG A 5 -12.63 2.11 5.76
CA ARG A 5 -12.09 1.49 4.54
C ARG A 5 -11.02 0.46 4.92
N THR A 6 -10.86 -0.55 4.08
CA THR A 6 -9.84 -1.57 4.29
C THR A 6 -9.06 -1.78 3.00
N GLN A 7 -7.83 -2.26 3.15
CA GLN A 7 -7.00 -2.63 2.02
C GLN A 7 -6.97 -4.14 1.91
N ARG A 8 -7.24 -4.67 0.72
CA ARG A 8 -7.21 -6.11 0.49
C ARG A 8 -5.80 -6.64 0.72
N PRO A 9 -5.62 -7.65 1.61
CA PRO A 9 -4.31 -8.28 1.78
C PRO A 9 -3.88 -9.01 0.53
N GLY A 10 -2.58 -9.13 0.33
CA GLY A 10 -2.05 -9.86 -0.80
C GLY A 10 -0.79 -9.20 -1.34
N THR A 11 -0.33 -9.68 -2.48
CA THR A 11 0.86 -9.16 -3.13
C THR A 11 0.49 -7.99 -4.03
N TYR A 12 1.21 -6.89 -3.90
CA TYR A 12 1.05 -5.70 -4.72
C TYR A 12 2.36 -5.38 -5.40
N ARG A 13 2.29 -4.90 -6.64
CA ARG A 13 3.46 -4.44 -7.37
C ARG A 13 3.48 -2.92 -7.40
N HIS A 14 4.59 -2.35 -6.96
CA HIS A 14 4.86 -0.93 -7.12
C HIS A 14 5.06 -0.61 -8.60
N TYR A 15 4.66 0.60 -9.03
CA TYR A 15 4.75 0.95 -10.44
C TYR A 15 6.19 0.88 -10.98
N LYS A 16 7.19 0.92 -10.12
CA LYS A 16 8.59 0.75 -10.51
C LYS A 16 9.03 -0.72 -10.57
N GLY A 17 8.13 -1.66 -10.32
CA GLY A 17 8.36 -3.08 -10.54
C GLY A 17 8.61 -3.95 -9.34
N GLN A 18 8.78 -3.38 -8.16
CA GLN A 18 9.06 -4.16 -6.95
C GLN A 18 7.76 -4.64 -6.32
N ASN A 19 7.82 -5.81 -5.70
CA ASN A 19 6.63 -6.42 -5.08
C ASN A 19 6.64 -6.24 -3.58
N TYR A 20 5.44 -6.12 -3.01
CA TYR A 20 5.22 -5.92 -1.59
C TYR A 20 4.07 -6.79 -1.13
N GLN A 21 4.13 -7.24 0.12
CA GLN A 21 3.03 -7.98 0.75
C GLN A 21 2.25 -7.03 1.63
N VAL A 22 0.96 -6.84 1.29
CA VAL A 22 0.05 -6.06 2.13
C VAL A 22 -0.57 -7.00 3.15
N LEU A 23 -0.49 -6.62 4.43
CA LEU A 23 -1.03 -7.41 5.53
C LEU A 23 -2.43 -6.95 5.90
N GLY A 24 -2.75 -5.69 5.66
CA GLY A 24 -4.04 -5.12 5.99
C GLY A 24 -3.94 -3.65 6.28
N THR A 25 -4.89 -3.16 7.08
CA THR A 25 -4.95 -1.76 7.48
C THR A 25 -4.82 -1.64 8.99
N ALA A 26 -4.38 -0.47 9.44
CA ALA A 26 -4.24 -0.16 10.85
C ALA A 26 -4.51 1.32 11.05
N TYR A 27 -4.74 1.73 12.29
CA TYR A 27 -4.92 3.14 12.61
C TYR A 27 -3.70 3.65 13.34
N HIS A 28 -3.29 4.86 12.98
CA HIS A 28 -2.25 5.55 13.74
C HIS A 28 -2.79 5.79 15.15
N SER A 29 -2.00 5.44 16.17
CA SER A 29 -2.50 5.46 17.55
C SER A 29 -2.84 6.85 18.06
N GLU A 30 -2.24 7.89 17.51
CA GLU A 30 -2.48 9.25 17.96
C GLU A 30 -3.44 10.02 17.08
N SER A 31 -3.22 9.98 15.75
CA SER A 31 -4.02 10.75 14.80
C SER A 31 -5.27 10.01 14.34
N GLU A 32 -5.34 8.70 14.57
CA GLU A 32 -6.38 7.82 14.06
C GLU A 32 -6.44 7.79 12.55
N GLU A 33 -5.35 8.18 11.89
CA GLU A 33 -5.24 8.10 10.45
C GLU A 33 -5.20 6.65 10.00
N LEU A 34 -5.91 6.34 8.90
CA LEU A 34 -5.92 5.00 8.33
C LEU A 34 -4.63 4.75 7.57
N LEU A 35 -3.96 3.66 7.89
CA LEU A 35 -2.67 3.29 7.30
C LEU A 35 -2.75 1.93 6.66
N VAL A 36 -1.97 1.71 5.61
CA VAL A 36 -1.78 0.40 5.01
C VAL A 36 -0.50 -0.20 5.61
N LEU A 37 -0.61 -1.41 6.14
CA LEU A 37 0.51 -2.14 6.72
C LEU A 37 1.04 -3.12 5.69
N TYR A 38 2.32 -3.00 5.34
CA TYR A 38 2.90 -3.81 4.27
C TYR A 38 4.38 -4.01 4.50
N LYS A 39 4.96 -4.93 3.74
CA LYS A 39 6.41 -5.17 3.79
C LYS A 39 6.92 -5.47 2.39
N PRO A 40 8.16 -5.08 2.08
CA PRO A 40 8.76 -5.46 0.81
C PRO A 40 9.02 -6.97 0.76
N LEU A 41 8.90 -7.54 -0.44
CA LEU A 41 9.26 -8.94 -0.68
C LEU A 41 10.71 -9.06 -1.14
N TYR A 42 11.53 -8.11 -0.75
CA TYR A 42 12.97 -8.11 -1.01
C TYR A 42 13.66 -7.58 0.25
N GLY A 43 14.96 -7.77 0.33
CA GLY A 43 15.74 -7.32 1.49
C GLY A 43 15.33 -8.08 2.74
N GLU A 44 15.27 -7.37 3.87
CA GLU A 44 14.97 -7.98 5.16
C GLU A 44 13.47 -8.08 5.45
N GLY A 45 12.63 -7.47 4.62
CA GLY A 45 11.18 -7.59 4.75
C GLY A 45 10.62 -6.93 5.99
N GLN A 46 11.16 -5.80 6.42
CA GLN A 46 10.66 -5.10 7.59
C GLN A 46 9.29 -4.50 7.32
N LEU A 47 8.48 -4.40 8.37
CA LEU A 47 7.13 -3.85 8.25
C LEU A 47 7.16 -2.33 8.08
N TRP A 48 6.39 -1.83 7.13
CA TRP A 48 6.23 -0.41 6.87
C TRP A 48 4.75 -0.05 6.90
N VAL A 49 4.45 1.22 7.09
CA VAL A 49 3.10 1.77 6.96
C VAL A 49 3.13 2.96 6.03
N ARG A 50 2.00 3.19 5.35
CA ARG A 50 1.80 4.35 4.48
C ARG A 50 0.36 4.79 4.61
N PRO A 51 0.07 6.08 4.64
CA PRO A 51 -1.32 6.53 4.66
C PRO A 51 -2.14 5.90 3.54
N PHE A 52 -3.37 5.49 3.86
CA PHE A 52 -4.22 4.75 2.94
C PHE A 52 -4.37 5.48 1.60
N ASP A 53 -4.65 6.78 1.64
CA ASP A 53 -4.85 7.54 0.41
C ASP A 53 -3.58 7.62 -0.42
N MET A 54 -2.42 7.74 0.22
CA MET A 54 -1.15 7.76 -0.50
C MET A 54 -0.81 6.40 -1.11
N PHE A 55 -1.15 5.32 -0.40
CA PHE A 55 -0.92 3.97 -0.93
C PHE A 55 -1.73 3.74 -2.20
N ASN A 56 -2.95 4.27 -2.24
CA ASN A 56 -3.90 4.01 -3.31
C ASN A 56 -3.93 5.10 -4.38
N GLU A 57 -3.07 6.11 -4.28
CA GLU A 57 -3.09 7.18 -5.27
C GLU A 57 -2.49 6.73 -6.59
N SER A 58 -2.90 7.39 -7.67
CA SER A 58 -2.32 7.19 -8.99
C SER A 58 -1.14 8.12 -9.19
N VAL A 59 -0.18 7.68 -9.98
CA VAL A 59 1.00 8.47 -10.32
C VAL A 59 1.13 8.51 -11.83
N GLU A 60 1.83 9.52 -12.32
CA GLU A 60 2.12 9.64 -13.74
C GLU A 60 3.47 9.00 -14.00
N TYR A 61 3.50 8.02 -14.91
CA TYR A 61 4.70 7.25 -15.21
C TYR A 61 4.75 6.95 -16.69
N GLN A 62 5.83 7.39 -17.35
CA GLN A 62 6.04 7.20 -18.80
C GLN A 62 4.83 7.66 -19.62
N GLY A 63 4.29 8.83 -19.25
CA GLY A 63 3.18 9.44 -19.97
C GLY A 63 1.82 8.84 -19.69
N GLN A 64 1.72 7.92 -18.75
CA GLN A 64 0.46 7.28 -18.41
C GLN A 64 0.18 7.42 -16.90
N ARG A 65 -1.10 7.43 -16.56
CA ARG A 65 -1.52 7.45 -15.18
C ARG A 65 -1.74 6.02 -14.71
N VAL A 66 -0.96 5.61 -13.73
CA VAL A 66 -0.99 4.23 -13.21
C VAL A 66 -1.14 4.26 -11.71
N PRO A 67 -1.71 3.22 -11.09
CA PRO A 67 -1.76 3.15 -9.63
C PRO A 67 -0.34 2.99 -9.08
N ARG A 68 -0.09 3.65 -7.93
CA ARG A 68 1.21 3.53 -7.26
C ARG A 68 1.50 2.08 -6.92
N PHE A 69 0.48 1.35 -6.46
CA PHE A 69 0.56 -0.09 -6.17
C PHE A 69 -0.64 -0.77 -6.82
N ALA A 70 -0.42 -1.88 -7.48
CA ALA A 70 -1.48 -2.66 -8.10
C ALA A 70 -1.43 -4.09 -7.59
N ILE A 71 -2.59 -4.63 -7.24
CA ILE A 71 -2.64 -6.01 -6.73
C ILE A 71 -2.23 -6.97 -7.84
N VAL A 72 -1.42 -7.96 -7.46
CA VAL A 72 -0.97 -9.01 -8.38
C VAL A 72 -1.93 -10.16 -8.21
N GLU A 73 -2.67 -10.48 -9.25
CA GLU A 73 -3.61 -11.59 -9.22
C GLU A 73 -2.97 -12.81 -9.86
N GLU A 74 -3.17 -13.95 -9.23
CA GLU A 74 -2.66 -15.22 -9.71
C GLU A 74 -3.69 -15.95 -10.56
#